data_438dc1230624de61ff9ab02c624a2a4c
#
_entry.id   438dc1230624de61ff9ab02c624a2a4c
#
_cell.length_a   1.000
_cell.length_b   1.000
_cell.length_c   1.000
_cell.angle_alpha   90.00
_cell.angle_beta   90.00
_cell.angle_gamma   90.00
#
_symmetry.space_group_name_H-M   'P 1'
#
loop_
_entity.id
_entity.type
_entity.pdbx_description
1 polymer ?
#
loop_
_entity_poly.entity_id
_entity_poly.type
_entity_poly.pdbx_seq_one_letter_code
_entity_poly.pdbx_strand_id
1 'polypeptide(L)'
;DLFQQADKRAKYSILTFINADIILPENFFDEIMTVSKCFNKFLMVGHRWDMDIDDIIEFENDNEQNNFWERVRIHSEKHACSGIDYFVYKRNQWGKLPDFIIGRPGFDNWLIWKARRKLFPVIDGTESIQVVHQNHPVNQFYEIEGGKNKKLHNEKTLNILDASYRLFDGKVMKKKDKEFKIRNLHRLTVIFPEFSL
;
A
#
# COMPACT_ATOMS: atom_id res chain seq x y z
N ASP A 1 1.59 -18.51 6.39
CA ASP A 1 1.84 -17.24 5.68
C ASP A 1 0.68 -16.97 4.71
N LEU A 2 -0.08 -15.89 4.98
CA LEU A 2 -1.27 -15.50 4.22
C LEU A 2 -0.93 -15.22 2.74
N PHE A 3 0.15 -14.51 2.47
CA PHE A 3 0.58 -14.17 1.11
C PHE A 3 0.92 -15.40 0.28
N GLN A 4 1.57 -16.41 0.86
CA GLN A 4 1.84 -17.68 0.16
C GLN A 4 0.56 -18.47 -0.12
N GLN A 5 -0.43 -18.41 0.77
CA GLN A 5 -1.72 -19.04 0.53
C GLN A 5 -2.49 -18.32 -0.59
N ALA A 6 -2.45 -16.97 -0.61
CA ALA A 6 -3.02 -16.19 -1.69
C ALA A 6 -2.35 -16.51 -3.03
N ASP A 7 -1.02 -16.55 -3.08
CA ASP A 7 -0.26 -16.91 -4.28
C ASP A 7 -0.67 -18.29 -4.84
N LYS A 8 -0.90 -19.29 -3.98
CA LYS A 8 -1.29 -20.63 -4.38
C LYS A 8 -2.73 -20.72 -4.91
N ARG A 9 -3.66 -19.94 -4.34
CA ARG A 9 -5.09 -20.00 -4.65
C ARG A 9 -5.51 -19.06 -5.76
N ALA A 10 -4.73 -18.01 -6.01
CA ALA A 10 -5.09 -16.97 -6.97
C ALA A 10 -5.16 -17.50 -8.41
N LYS A 11 -6.21 -17.11 -9.12
CA LYS A 11 -6.37 -17.35 -10.56
C LYS A 11 -5.64 -16.34 -11.41
N TYR A 12 -5.50 -15.11 -10.91
CA TYR A 12 -4.93 -13.98 -11.65
C TYR A 12 -3.50 -13.66 -11.21
N SER A 13 -2.81 -12.89 -12.04
CA SER A 13 -1.40 -12.52 -11.82
C SER A 13 -1.21 -11.31 -10.91
N ILE A 14 -2.26 -10.53 -10.66
CA ILE A 14 -2.26 -9.37 -9.77
C ILE A 14 -3.07 -9.73 -8.54
N LEU A 15 -2.54 -9.41 -7.38
CA LEU A 15 -3.15 -9.63 -6.08
C LEU A 15 -3.22 -8.32 -5.32
N THR A 16 -4.28 -8.15 -4.58
CA THR A 16 -4.44 -7.06 -3.63
C THR A 16 -4.65 -7.62 -2.24
N PHE A 17 -3.78 -7.26 -1.30
CA PHE A 17 -4.09 -7.36 0.11
C PHE A 17 -4.72 -6.04 0.54
N ILE A 18 -5.83 -6.11 1.26
CA ILE A 18 -6.58 -4.95 1.75
C ILE A 18 -7.17 -5.28 3.11
N ASN A 19 -7.21 -4.31 4.01
CA ASN A 19 -7.91 -4.46 5.29
C ASN A 19 -9.42 -4.46 5.06
N ALA A 20 -10.17 -5.14 5.94
CA ALA A 20 -11.61 -5.36 5.75
C ALA A 20 -12.48 -4.11 5.99
N ASP A 21 -11.91 -3.08 6.57
CA ASP A 21 -12.51 -1.79 6.93
C ASP A 21 -12.21 -0.68 5.91
N ILE A 22 -11.80 -1.06 4.69
CA ILE A 22 -11.45 -0.14 3.61
C ILE A 22 -12.52 -0.14 2.51
N ILE A 23 -12.98 1.05 2.14
CA ILE A 23 -13.85 1.29 0.99
C ILE A 23 -12.99 1.76 -0.18
N LEU A 24 -13.16 1.09 -1.33
CA LEU A 24 -12.41 1.36 -2.55
C LEU A 24 -13.16 2.33 -3.46
N PRO A 25 -12.46 3.29 -4.09
CA PRO A 25 -13.06 4.11 -5.14
C PRO A 25 -13.25 3.32 -6.44
N GLU A 26 -14.17 3.78 -7.28
CA GLU A 26 -14.53 3.12 -8.54
C GLU A 26 -13.32 2.92 -9.48
N ASN A 27 -12.44 3.91 -9.54
CA ASN A 27 -11.25 3.88 -10.41
C ASN A 27 -10.12 2.95 -9.92
N PHE A 28 -10.28 2.27 -8.78
CA PHE A 28 -9.22 1.47 -8.18
C PHE A 28 -8.63 0.42 -9.13
N PHE A 29 -9.49 -0.31 -9.84
CA PHE A 29 -9.05 -1.36 -10.78
C PHE A 29 -8.37 -0.79 -12.02
N ASP A 30 -8.84 0.32 -12.56
CA ASP A 30 -8.26 0.96 -13.74
C ASP A 30 -6.84 1.48 -13.45
N GLU A 31 -6.65 2.04 -12.27
CA GLU A 31 -5.34 2.50 -11.81
C GLU A 31 -4.36 1.33 -11.58
N ILE A 32 -4.83 0.20 -11.05
CA ILE A 32 -4.04 -1.04 -10.98
C ILE A 32 -3.62 -1.49 -12.37
N MET A 33 -4.54 -1.50 -13.32
CA MET A 33 -4.25 -1.92 -14.69
C MET A 33 -3.22 -0.99 -15.36
N THR A 34 -3.30 0.31 -15.10
CA THR A 34 -2.33 1.30 -15.58
C THR A 34 -0.92 0.98 -15.06
N VAL A 35 -0.77 0.76 -13.75
CA VAL A 35 0.52 0.38 -13.15
C VAL A 35 1.02 -0.96 -13.68
N SER A 36 0.12 -1.94 -13.85
CA SER A 36 0.49 -3.29 -14.28
C SER A 36 1.04 -3.37 -15.70
N LYS A 37 0.68 -2.40 -16.56
CA LYS A 37 1.23 -2.26 -17.93
C LYS A 37 2.67 -1.74 -17.91
N CYS A 38 3.05 -0.98 -16.87
CA CYS A 38 4.38 -0.41 -16.75
C CYS A 38 5.41 -1.37 -16.15
N PHE A 39 4.98 -2.31 -15.28
CA PHE A 39 5.91 -3.11 -14.50
C PHE A 39 5.50 -4.58 -14.39
N ASN A 40 6.47 -5.48 -14.60
CA ASN A 40 6.28 -6.93 -14.40
C ASN A 40 6.24 -7.34 -12.92
N LYS A 41 6.91 -6.57 -12.05
CA LYS A 41 6.89 -6.71 -10.58
C LYS A 41 6.83 -5.32 -9.98
N PHE A 42 5.97 -5.13 -9.01
CA PHE A 42 5.79 -3.84 -8.34
C PHE A 42 5.08 -4.02 -6.99
N LEU A 43 5.14 -3.00 -6.19
CA LEU A 43 4.26 -2.81 -5.05
C LEU A 43 3.56 -1.46 -5.21
N MET A 44 2.24 -1.44 -5.30
CA MET A 44 1.46 -0.21 -5.24
C MET A 44 0.78 -0.12 -3.88
N VAL A 45 0.90 1.03 -3.26
CA VAL A 45 0.34 1.39 -1.95
C VAL A 45 -0.17 2.83 -1.99
N GLY A 46 -0.95 3.23 -1.02
CA GLY A 46 -1.38 4.62 -0.87
C GLY A 46 -1.79 4.92 0.55
N HIS A 47 -1.89 6.21 0.88
CA HIS A 47 -2.50 6.65 2.12
C HIS A 47 -3.99 6.30 2.11
N ARG A 48 -4.51 6.06 3.29
CA ARG A 48 -5.95 6.02 3.53
C ARG A 48 -6.46 7.38 3.99
N TRP A 49 -7.76 7.57 3.86
CA TRP A 49 -8.51 8.67 4.47
C TRP A 49 -9.41 8.10 5.56
N ASP A 50 -9.26 8.60 6.76
CA ASP A 50 -10.07 8.20 7.91
C ASP A 50 -11.40 8.97 7.91
N MET A 51 -12.51 8.29 8.16
CA MET A 51 -13.84 8.87 8.21
C MET A 51 -14.75 8.10 9.17
N ASP A 52 -15.58 8.79 9.93
CA ASP A 52 -16.66 8.19 10.71
C ASP A 52 -17.83 7.85 9.77
N ILE A 53 -18.27 6.60 9.79
CA ILE A 53 -19.36 6.09 8.96
C ILE A 53 -20.33 5.35 9.86
N ASP A 54 -21.45 6.00 10.18
CA ASP A 54 -22.44 5.49 11.12
C ASP A 54 -23.66 4.86 10.41
N ASP A 55 -23.79 5.06 9.12
CA ASP A 55 -24.92 4.62 8.30
C ASP A 55 -24.54 3.50 7.33
N ILE A 56 -25.54 2.72 6.93
CA ILE A 56 -25.39 1.72 5.87
C ILE A 56 -25.40 2.46 4.53
N ILE A 57 -24.45 2.15 3.67
CA ILE A 57 -24.32 2.75 2.33
C ILE A 57 -24.73 1.72 1.29
N GLU A 58 -25.74 2.03 0.50
CA GLU A 58 -26.19 1.20 -0.63
C GLU A 58 -25.41 1.57 -1.90
N PHE A 59 -24.25 0.96 -2.10
CA PHE A 59 -23.39 1.24 -3.25
C PHE A 59 -23.99 0.83 -4.61
N GLU A 60 -25.07 0.05 -4.64
CA GLU A 60 -25.82 -0.26 -5.86
C GLU A 60 -26.71 0.91 -6.31
N ASN A 61 -26.91 1.92 -5.44
CA ASN A 61 -27.66 3.14 -5.74
C ASN A 61 -26.69 4.27 -6.10
N ASP A 62 -26.68 4.69 -7.36
CA ASP A 62 -25.79 5.75 -7.87
C ASP A 62 -25.88 7.06 -7.08
N ASN A 63 -27.08 7.44 -6.60
CA ASN A 63 -27.24 8.65 -5.81
C ASN A 63 -26.60 8.53 -4.43
N GLU A 64 -26.76 7.39 -3.77
CA GLU A 64 -26.12 7.15 -2.46
C GLU A 64 -24.61 7.03 -2.59
N GLN A 65 -24.13 6.37 -3.62
CA GLN A 65 -22.71 6.30 -3.93
C GLN A 65 -22.11 7.70 -4.17
N ASN A 66 -22.75 8.53 -4.98
CA ASN A 66 -22.32 9.89 -5.22
C ASN A 66 -22.32 10.74 -3.95
N ASN A 67 -23.38 10.66 -3.15
CA ASN A 67 -23.49 11.35 -1.87
C ASN A 67 -22.39 10.90 -0.90
N PHE A 68 -22.07 9.60 -0.87
CA PHE A 68 -20.97 9.08 -0.04
C PHE A 68 -19.62 9.71 -0.45
N TRP A 69 -19.28 9.72 -1.74
CA TRP A 69 -18.01 10.29 -2.19
C TRP A 69 -17.94 11.81 -2.03
N GLU A 70 -19.09 12.52 -2.09
CA GLU A 70 -19.16 13.93 -1.67
C GLU A 70 -18.81 14.10 -0.19
N ARG A 71 -19.42 13.30 0.69
CA ARG A 71 -19.09 13.32 2.12
C ARG A 71 -17.62 13.01 2.38
N VAL A 72 -17.05 12.05 1.67
CA VAL A 72 -15.61 11.72 1.77
C VAL A 72 -14.76 12.94 1.45
N ARG A 73 -15.05 13.67 0.39
CA ARG A 73 -14.28 14.88 0.03
C ARG A 73 -14.32 15.97 1.10
N ILE A 74 -15.42 16.07 1.85
CA ILE A 74 -15.64 17.13 2.84
C ILE A 74 -15.17 16.72 4.24
N HIS A 75 -15.38 15.47 4.63
CA HIS A 75 -15.29 15.04 6.03
C HIS A 75 -14.17 14.04 6.31
N SER A 76 -13.52 13.46 5.28
CA SER A 76 -12.42 12.53 5.52
C SER A 76 -11.10 13.26 5.76
N GLU A 77 -10.25 12.70 6.61
CA GLU A 77 -8.92 13.20 6.90
C GLU A 77 -7.85 12.23 6.38
N LYS A 78 -6.89 12.75 5.61
CA LYS A 78 -5.79 11.92 5.13
C LYS A 78 -4.91 11.47 6.30
N HIS A 79 -4.79 10.16 6.48
CA HIS A 79 -3.94 9.59 7.52
C HIS A 79 -2.46 9.91 7.29
N ALA A 80 -1.65 9.86 8.36
CA ALA A 80 -0.20 10.00 8.28
C ALA A 80 0.44 8.90 7.40
N CYS A 81 1.72 9.06 7.06
CA CYS A 81 2.45 8.16 6.15
C CYS A 81 2.58 6.69 6.63
N SER A 82 2.10 6.38 7.82
CA SER A 82 1.97 5.02 8.36
C SER A 82 0.61 4.35 8.08
N GLY A 83 -0.40 5.10 7.64
CA GLY A 83 -1.72 4.58 7.32
C GLY A 83 -1.76 4.00 5.91
N ILE A 84 -1.35 2.74 5.76
CA ILE A 84 -1.28 2.02 4.49
C ILE A 84 -2.07 0.74 4.65
N ASP A 85 -3.21 0.66 3.98
CA ASP A 85 -4.17 -0.43 4.19
C ASP A 85 -4.49 -1.22 2.91
N TYR A 86 -3.86 -0.88 1.77
CA TYR A 86 -3.90 -1.69 0.57
C TYR A 86 -2.51 -1.89 -0.04
N PHE A 87 -2.28 -3.09 -0.58
CA PHE A 87 -1.01 -3.53 -1.15
C PHE A 87 -1.30 -4.31 -2.42
N VAL A 88 -1.05 -3.70 -3.58
CA VAL A 88 -1.20 -4.36 -4.89
C VAL A 88 0.15 -4.85 -5.36
N TYR A 89 0.22 -6.11 -5.76
CA TYR A 89 1.47 -6.75 -6.13
C TYR A 89 1.27 -7.88 -7.15
N LYS A 90 2.35 -8.35 -7.78
CA LYS A 90 2.30 -9.52 -8.66
C LYS A 90 2.43 -10.83 -7.87
N ARG A 91 1.63 -11.82 -8.26
CA ARG A 91 1.67 -13.17 -7.69
C ARG A 91 3.09 -13.73 -7.71
N ASN A 92 3.47 -14.47 -6.67
CA ASN A 92 4.77 -15.11 -6.49
C ASN A 92 5.98 -14.15 -6.40
N GLN A 93 5.78 -12.85 -6.14
CA GLN A 93 6.91 -11.93 -6.07
C GLN A 93 7.62 -11.89 -4.71
N TRP A 94 6.92 -12.23 -3.63
CA TRP A 94 7.45 -12.04 -2.28
C TRP A 94 8.38 -13.15 -1.81
N GLY A 95 8.06 -14.43 -2.09
CA GLY A 95 8.65 -15.59 -1.45
C GLY A 95 8.16 -15.72 0.01
N LYS A 96 8.96 -16.33 0.86
CA LYS A 96 8.62 -16.45 2.28
C LYS A 96 8.73 -15.09 2.98
N LEU A 97 7.69 -14.72 3.70
CA LEU A 97 7.64 -13.56 4.59
C LEU A 97 7.92 -14.00 6.04
N PRO A 98 8.40 -13.09 6.91
CA PRO A 98 8.42 -13.34 8.35
C PRO A 98 7.00 -13.61 8.88
N ASP A 99 6.93 -14.23 10.05
CA ASP A 99 5.66 -14.57 10.69
C ASP A 99 5.02 -13.34 11.37
N PHE A 100 4.73 -12.32 10.55
CA PHE A 100 4.07 -11.11 11.00
C PHE A 100 2.63 -11.37 11.42
N ILE A 101 2.19 -10.65 12.44
CA ILE A 101 0.79 -10.50 12.78
C ILE A 101 0.23 -9.44 11.82
N ILE A 102 -0.61 -9.88 10.89
CA ILE A 102 -1.23 -9.01 9.89
C ILE A 102 -2.24 -8.05 10.55
N GLY A 103 -2.35 -6.84 10.01
CA GLY A 103 -3.18 -5.77 10.58
C GLY A 103 -2.62 -5.17 11.87
N ARG A 104 -1.33 -5.34 12.13
CA ARG A 104 -0.60 -4.74 13.25
C ARG A 104 0.61 -3.95 12.73
N PRO A 105 1.02 -2.87 13.42
CA PRO A 105 2.11 -2.03 12.96
C PRO A 105 3.37 -2.80 12.60
N GLY A 106 3.99 -2.40 11.52
CA GLY A 106 5.33 -2.83 11.14
C GLY A 106 5.42 -3.82 9.99
N PHE A 107 4.35 -4.59 9.65
CA PHE A 107 4.41 -5.48 8.48
C PHE A 107 4.32 -4.70 7.16
N ASP A 108 3.49 -3.68 7.11
CA ASP A 108 3.24 -2.73 6.03
C ASP A 108 4.54 -2.02 5.61
N ASN A 109 5.18 -1.37 6.55
CA ASN A 109 6.47 -0.70 6.37
C ASN A 109 7.58 -1.67 5.94
N TRP A 110 7.54 -2.90 6.45
CA TRP A 110 8.49 -3.93 6.03
C TRP A 110 8.25 -4.38 4.59
N LEU A 111 7.01 -4.47 4.12
CA LEU A 111 6.71 -4.80 2.72
C LEU A 111 7.29 -3.77 1.75
N ILE A 112 7.18 -2.47 2.07
CA ILE A 112 7.81 -1.39 1.29
C ILE A 112 9.33 -1.55 1.28
N TRP A 113 9.94 -1.76 2.46
CA TRP A 113 11.37 -2.04 2.55
C TRP A 113 11.78 -3.26 1.72
N LYS A 114 11.03 -4.35 1.80
CA LYS A 114 11.29 -5.58 1.03
C LYS A 114 11.21 -5.37 -0.46
N ALA A 115 10.20 -4.64 -0.95
CA ALA A 115 10.07 -4.29 -2.35
C ALA A 115 11.28 -3.46 -2.83
N ARG A 116 11.63 -2.40 -2.10
CA ARG A 116 12.80 -1.56 -2.41
C ARG A 116 14.10 -2.36 -2.36
N ARG A 117 14.26 -3.25 -1.40
CA ARG A 117 15.44 -4.13 -1.28
C ARG A 117 15.56 -5.10 -2.46
N LYS A 118 14.43 -5.55 -3.03
CA LYS A 118 14.39 -6.40 -4.23
C LYS A 118 14.44 -5.59 -5.53
N LEU A 119 14.63 -4.28 -5.47
CA LEU A 119 14.59 -3.35 -6.59
C LEU A 119 13.26 -3.37 -7.34
N PHE A 120 12.17 -3.72 -6.68
CA PHE A 120 10.85 -3.60 -7.26
C PHE A 120 10.40 -2.14 -7.19
N PRO A 121 9.80 -1.61 -8.27
CA PRO A 121 9.11 -0.33 -8.21
C PRO A 121 8.10 -0.31 -7.08
N VAL A 122 8.15 0.73 -6.25
CA VAL A 122 7.11 1.04 -5.26
C VAL A 122 6.38 2.28 -5.74
N ILE A 123 5.08 2.13 -5.96
CA ILE A 123 4.22 3.15 -6.52
C ILE A 123 3.33 3.71 -5.41
N ASP A 124 3.39 5.00 -5.20
CA ASP A 124 2.49 5.75 -4.35
C ASP A 124 1.25 6.14 -5.16
N GLY A 125 0.12 5.50 -4.89
CA GLY A 125 -1.16 5.72 -5.56
C GLY A 125 -2.04 6.77 -4.89
N THR A 126 -1.57 7.42 -3.84
CA THR A 126 -2.36 8.31 -2.98
C THR A 126 -3.10 9.41 -3.74
N GLU A 127 -2.48 10.00 -4.76
CA GLU A 127 -3.05 11.13 -5.50
C GLU A 127 -4.14 10.71 -6.51
N SER A 128 -4.18 9.44 -6.90
CA SER A 128 -5.18 8.90 -7.83
C SER A 128 -6.24 8.02 -7.17
N ILE A 129 -5.90 7.41 -6.03
CA ILE A 129 -6.74 6.41 -5.35
C ILE A 129 -7.03 6.89 -3.94
N GLN A 130 -8.23 7.38 -3.72
CA GLN A 130 -8.69 7.79 -2.39
C GLN A 130 -9.45 6.63 -1.72
N VAL A 131 -8.74 5.78 -0.98
CA VAL A 131 -9.38 4.74 -0.18
C VAL A 131 -9.84 5.31 1.16
N VAL A 132 -11.00 4.88 1.62
CA VAL A 132 -11.61 5.36 2.88
C VAL A 132 -11.53 4.25 3.92
N HIS A 133 -11.05 4.59 5.09
CA HIS A 133 -11.05 3.73 6.27
C HIS A 133 -12.16 4.16 7.22
N GLN A 134 -13.04 3.22 7.56
CA GLN A 134 -14.03 3.44 8.60
C GLN A 134 -13.35 3.48 9.95
N ASN A 135 -13.50 4.60 10.67
CA ASN A 135 -12.98 4.72 12.02
C ASN A 135 -13.66 3.72 12.98
N HIS A 136 -12.86 3.10 13.80
CA HIS A 136 -13.33 2.18 14.85
C HIS A 136 -12.39 2.21 16.05
N PRO A 137 -12.85 1.78 17.25
CA PRO A 137 -12.01 1.69 18.43
C PRO A 137 -10.82 0.73 18.21
N VAL A 138 -9.64 1.14 18.65
CA VAL A 138 -8.43 0.31 18.55
C VAL A 138 -8.47 -0.78 19.63
N ASN A 139 -8.12 -2.01 19.26
CA ASN A 139 -8.03 -3.13 20.19
C ASN A 139 -6.90 -2.89 21.20
N GLN A 140 -7.17 -3.20 22.48
CA GLN A 140 -6.23 -3.04 23.59
C GLN A 140 -4.88 -3.78 23.41
N PHE A 141 -4.83 -4.82 22.57
CA PHE A 141 -3.60 -5.59 22.27
C PHE A 141 -2.80 -5.03 21.09
N TYR A 142 -3.29 -3.97 20.45
CA TYR A 142 -2.71 -3.43 19.21
C TYR A 142 -1.21 -3.12 19.34
N GLU A 143 -0.81 -2.41 20.39
CA GLU A 143 0.59 -2.02 20.61
C GLU A 143 1.49 -3.20 20.99
N ILE A 144 0.96 -4.14 21.80
CA ILE A 144 1.71 -5.33 22.23
C ILE A 144 2.04 -6.20 21.01
N GLU A 145 1.07 -6.44 20.14
CA GLU A 145 1.22 -7.24 18.93
C GLU A 145 2.09 -6.53 17.89
N GLY A 146 1.95 -5.21 17.74
CA GLY A 146 2.83 -4.39 16.91
C GLY A 146 4.28 -4.44 17.38
N GLY A 147 4.51 -4.52 18.69
CA GLY A 147 5.84 -4.73 19.27
C GLY A 147 6.50 -6.06 18.86
N LYS A 148 5.70 -7.13 18.67
CA LYS A 148 6.20 -8.41 18.12
C LYS A 148 6.64 -8.25 16.66
N ASN A 149 5.86 -7.59 15.84
CA ASN A 149 6.23 -7.29 14.46
C ASN A 149 7.52 -6.45 14.40
N LYS A 150 7.63 -5.40 15.22
CA LYS A 150 8.86 -4.57 15.30
C LYS A 150 10.12 -5.39 15.58
N LYS A 151 10.04 -6.42 16.41
CA LYS A 151 11.16 -7.35 16.64
C LYS A 151 11.47 -8.19 15.40
N LEU A 152 10.47 -8.64 14.66
CA LEU A 152 10.65 -9.45 13.45
C LEU A 152 11.28 -8.69 12.30
N HIS A 153 10.93 -7.41 12.13
CA HIS A 153 11.48 -6.62 11.02
C HIS A 153 12.86 -6.02 11.30
N ASN A 154 13.30 -5.97 12.58
CA ASN A 154 14.62 -5.50 12.98
C ASN A 154 15.02 -4.17 12.30
N GLU A 155 14.19 -3.14 12.45
CA GLU A 155 14.33 -1.80 11.84
C GLU A 155 14.34 -1.76 10.29
N LYS A 156 14.01 -2.86 9.63
CA LYS A 156 13.88 -2.93 8.17
C LYS A 156 12.53 -2.39 7.74
N THR A 157 12.36 -1.08 7.82
CA THR A 157 11.11 -0.38 7.54
C THR A 157 11.32 0.81 6.64
N LEU A 158 10.36 1.04 5.76
CA LEU A 158 10.20 2.24 4.96
C LEU A 158 8.73 2.62 4.98
N ASN A 159 8.41 3.84 4.58
CA ASN A 159 7.03 4.31 4.47
C ASN A 159 6.70 4.73 3.04
N ILE A 160 5.48 5.20 2.80
CA ILE A 160 5.01 5.59 1.47
C ILE A 160 5.85 6.73 0.85
N LEU A 161 6.49 7.58 1.67
CA LEU A 161 7.36 8.64 1.18
C LEU A 161 8.61 8.09 0.47
N ASP A 162 8.97 6.82 0.75
CA ASP A 162 10.09 6.11 0.14
C ASP A 162 9.70 5.40 -1.17
N ALA A 163 8.47 5.58 -1.66
CA ALA A 163 8.05 5.10 -2.96
C ALA A 163 8.90 5.70 -4.09
N SER A 164 9.26 4.88 -5.08
CA SER A 164 10.10 5.30 -6.21
C SER A 164 9.31 5.95 -7.35
N TYR A 165 8.02 5.72 -7.37
CA TYR A 165 7.09 6.27 -8.36
C TYR A 165 5.86 6.83 -7.65
N ARG A 166 5.13 7.68 -8.36
CA ARG A 166 3.76 8.10 -7.99
C ARG A 166 2.82 7.86 -9.16
N LEU A 167 1.57 7.61 -8.84
CA LEU A 167 0.48 7.54 -9.79
C LEU A 167 -0.31 8.85 -9.69
N PHE A 168 -0.50 9.50 -10.81
CA PHE A 168 -1.24 10.75 -10.89
C PHE A 168 -1.93 10.87 -12.25
N ASP A 169 -3.23 11.09 -12.24
CA ASP A 169 -4.04 11.25 -13.46
C ASP A 169 -3.79 10.14 -14.49
N GLY A 170 -3.89 8.88 -14.04
CA GLY A 170 -3.68 7.71 -14.90
C GLY A 170 -2.25 7.54 -15.45
N LYS A 171 -1.25 8.25 -14.87
CA LYS A 171 0.15 8.20 -15.31
C LYS A 171 1.08 7.80 -14.19
N VAL A 172 1.98 6.88 -14.47
CA VAL A 172 3.04 6.49 -13.54
C VAL A 172 4.26 7.37 -13.77
N MET A 173 4.64 8.14 -12.77
CA MET A 173 5.77 9.06 -12.83
C MET A 173 6.85 8.69 -11.82
N LYS A 174 8.12 8.70 -12.25
CA LYS A 174 9.25 8.48 -11.35
C LYS A 174 9.38 9.66 -10.38
N LYS A 175 9.49 9.40 -9.09
CA LYS A 175 9.85 10.42 -8.10
C LYS A 175 11.33 10.78 -8.29
N LYS A 176 11.70 12.07 -8.16
CA LYS A 176 13.10 12.48 -8.09
C LYS A 176 13.72 11.81 -6.86
N ASP A 177 14.83 11.08 -7.06
CA ASP A 177 15.45 10.30 -5.99
C ASP A 177 15.86 11.23 -4.82
N LYS A 178 15.24 11.02 -3.67
CA LYS A 178 15.96 11.23 -2.41
C LYS A 178 16.95 10.06 -2.33
N GLU A 179 18.25 10.33 -2.18
CA GLU A 179 19.26 9.29 -2.03
C GLU A 179 18.78 8.24 -1.03
N PHE A 180 18.53 7.04 -1.51
CA PHE A 180 18.12 5.92 -0.69
C PHE A 180 19.36 5.39 0.03
N LYS A 181 19.71 5.98 1.18
CA LYS A 181 20.73 5.44 2.08
C LYS A 181 20.16 4.22 2.76
N ILE A 182 20.49 3.04 2.25
CA ILE A 182 20.28 1.78 2.97
C ILE A 182 21.18 1.83 4.21
N ARG A 183 20.64 2.25 5.36
CA ARG A 183 21.31 2.08 6.65
C ARG A 183 21.53 0.57 6.84
N ASN A 184 22.80 0.14 7.03
CA ASN A 184 23.27 -1.24 7.24
C ASN A 184 23.48 -2.13 6.00
N LEU A 185 23.95 -1.61 4.90
CA LEU A 185 24.75 -2.39 3.96
C LEU A 185 26.14 -1.76 3.93
N HIS A 186 27.14 -2.49 4.36
CA HIS A 186 28.52 -2.16 4.08
C HIS A 186 28.66 -1.86 2.57
N ARG A 187 28.90 -0.61 2.25
CA ARG A 187 29.35 -0.04 0.98
C ARG A 187 28.92 -0.78 -0.30
N LEU A 188 27.71 -0.51 -0.75
CA LEU A 188 27.37 -0.62 -2.16
C LEU A 188 26.54 0.62 -2.52
N THR A 189 27.22 1.61 -3.03
CA THR A 189 26.58 2.74 -3.72
C THR A 189 26.07 2.19 -5.04
N VAL A 190 24.77 1.91 -5.14
CA VAL A 190 24.16 1.55 -6.43
C VAL A 190 23.81 2.85 -7.13
N ILE A 191 24.68 3.30 -8.02
CA ILE A 191 24.39 4.38 -8.98
C ILE A 191 23.53 3.74 -10.07
N PHE A 192 22.28 4.18 -10.23
CA PHE A 192 21.44 3.77 -11.36
C PHE A 192 21.82 4.58 -12.59
N PRO A 193 22.14 3.93 -13.72
CA PRO A 193 22.31 4.66 -14.97
C PRO A 193 20.95 5.26 -15.39
N GLU A 194 20.97 6.52 -15.80
CA GLU A 194 19.85 7.18 -16.44
C GLU A 194 19.55 6.45 -17.76
N PHE A 195 18.42 5.79 -17.85
CA PHE A 195 17.86 5.42 -19.14
C PHE A 195 16.92 6.56 -19.56
N SER A 196 17.43 7.43 -20.43
CA SER A 196 16.60 8.32 -21.25
C SER A 196 15.88 7.46 -22.30
N LEU A 197 14.55 7.58 -22.32
CA LEU A 197 13.69 7.24 -23.46
C LEU A 197 13.40 8.53 -24.21
#